data_46d1149c00aaba36973d80607c008ebd
#
_entry.id   46d1149c00aaba36973d80607c008ebd
#
_cell.length_a   1.000
_cell.length_b   1.000
_cell.length_c   1.000
_cell.angle_alpha   90.00
_cell.angle_beta   90.00
_cell.angle_gamma   90.00
#
_symmetry.space_group_name_H-M   'P 1'
#
loop_
_entity.id
_entity.type
_entity.pdbx_description
1 polymer ?
#
loop_
_entity_poly.entity_id
_entity_poly.type
_entity_poly.pdbx_seq_one_letter_code
_entity_poly.pdbx_strand_id
1 'polypeptide(L)'
;MIRTTTDFAKAFRAARRVSTPLIAVRTPDPASSVQLVLSTLNGACDETAALQWDAIRGLVGVNEAGKRQASAILGEADGTSVGPDAVLAIGEKLSEDSILFLANAHRYYGDAAVAQGVWNLRDLYKARGCTLVLLTTSSASLPEELGQDVLVLDEPLPSIGELERIVQETAEAAEMSPLSATDMQRAVDALIGLAAFPAEQVVAMSLSKQGLDAEQLWERKRQIIEQAPGLKIWRGGETFEDIGGCENAKSFLRAILAGTDPPRVIVFLDEIEKAFAGTGTDLSGVKTEMTGTMLTWMQDNEADGLIFIGPPGAAKSAVAKATGNTAGIPTIAFDLGAMQSSLVGGSGERLRSALKVVDAVSQGRALFIATCNSIASLPPELRRRFTLGTFFFDLPSADEREAIWRIYEGKYSVSGERPEDEGWTGAEIKECCRKAGRLRLPLVRAAQYTVPISKSAAEQIKSLRQQASGKFISASSTGVYRYEETATAPAATTRRIRSVEA
;
A
#
# COMPACT_ATOMS: atom_id res chain seq x y z
N MET A 1 6.57 -20.17 -1.42
CA MET A 1 6.10 -18.89 -2.01
C MET A 1 7.15 -18.45 -3.03
N ILE A 2 6.74 -18.06 -4.23
CA ILE A 2 7.66 -17.58 -5.30
C ILE A 2 8.05 -16.16 -4.93
N ARG A 3 9.32 -15.91 -4.62
CA ARG A 3 9.80 -14.58 -4.20
C ARG A 3 10.77 -13.93 -5.19
N THR A 4 11.36 -14.73 -6.08
CA THR A 4 12.35 -14.25 -7.05
C THR A 4 12.01 -14.77 -8.45
N THR A 5 12.51 -14.10 -9.49
CA THR A 5 12.42 -14.56 -10.88
C THR A 5 13.08 -15.93 -11.06
N THR A 6 14.13 -16.22 -10.29
CA THR A 6 14.75 -17.54 -10.26
C THR A 6 13.80 -18.60 -9.70
N ASP A 7 13.03 -18.29 -8.64
CA ASP A 7 12.05 -19.22 -8.07
C ASP A 7 10.90 -19.45 -9.04
N PHE A 8 10.43 -18.39 -9.72
CA PHE A 8 9.42 -18.50 -10.78
C PHE A 8 9.92 -19.41 -11.90
N ALA A 9 11.13 -19.17 -12.40
CA ALA A 9 11.73 -20.00 -13.44
C ALA A 9 11.87 -21.46 -13.04
N LYS A 10 12.24 -21.75 -11.78
CA LYS A 10 12.28 -23.11 -11.23
C LYS A 10 10.89 -23.72 -11.14
N ALA A 11 9.89 -22.98 -10.67
CA ALA A 11 8.51 -23.45 -10.56
C ALA A 11 7.92 -23.75 -11.94
N PHE A 12 8.11 -22.88 -12.92
CA PHE A 12 7.66 -23.06 -14.30
C PHE A 12 8.33 -24.28 -14.95
N ARG A 13 9.66 -24.44 -14.81
CA ARG A 13 10.37 -25.64 -15.30
C ARG A 13 9.87 -26.92 -14.63
N ALA A 14 9.61 -26.89 -13.33
CA ALA A 14 9.08 -28.04 -12.61
C ALA A 14 7.67 -28.41 -13.13
N ALA A 15 6.80 -27.44 -13.36
CA ALA A 15 5.48 -27.64 -13.95
C ALA A 15 5.57 -28.27 -15.37
N ARG A 16 6.45 -27.73 -16.22
CA ARG A 16 6.69 -28.30 -17.57
C ARG A 16 7.21 -29.75 -17.52
N ARG A 17 8.15 -30.04 -16.59
CA ARG A 17 8.72 -31.38 -16.45
C ARG A 17 7.66 -32.45 -16.15
N VAL A 18 6.59 -32.09 -15.45
CA VAL A 18 5.48 -33.00 -15.15
C VAL A 18 4.31 -32.82 -16.14
N SER A 19 4.55 -32.14 -17.25
CA SER A 19 3.58 -31.86 -18.32
C SER A 19 2.31 -31.20 -17.77
N THR A 20 2.45 -30.17 -16.93
CA THR A 20 1.31 -29.35 -16.47
C THR A 20 0.71 -28.63 -17.67
N PRO A 21 -0.56 -28.92 -18.05
CA PRO A 21 -1.11 -28.44 -19.32
C PRO A 21 -1.57 -26.99 -19.26
N LEU A 22 -2.08 -26.54 -18.11
CA LEU A 22 -2.71 -25.24 -17.94
C LEU A 22 -2.02 -24.46 -16.82
N ILE A 23 -1.44 -23.32 -17.16
CA ILE A 23 -0.75 -22.44 -16.20
C ILE A 23 -1.29 -21.01 -16.37
N ALA A 24 -1.77 -20.40 -15.31
CA ALA A 24 -2.07 -18.96 -15.28
C ALA A 24 -0.90 -18.20 -14.65
N VAL A 25 -0.33 -17.26 -15.38
CA VAL A 25 0.72 -16.37 -14.90
C VAL A 25 0.10 -15.02 -14.58
N ARG A 26 0.09 -14.66 -13.31
CA ARG A 26 -0.32 -13.33 -12.86
C ARG A 26 0.87 -12.40 -12.95
N THR A 27 0.79 -11.42 -13.83
CA THR A 27 1.89 -10.52 -14.17
C THR A 27 1.42 -9.08 -14.35
N PRO A 28 2.22 -8.09 -13.93
CA PRO A 28 2.03 -6.70 -14.34
C PRO A 28 2.61 -6.40 -15.73
N ASP A 29 3.48 -7.27 -16.27
CA ASP A 29 4.19 -7.08 -17.54
C ASP A 29 4.19 -8.37 -18.38
N PRO A 30 3.12 -8.60 -19.20
CA PRO A 30 3.01 -9.80 -20.01
C PRO A 30 4.18 -10.03 -20.99
N ALA A 31 4.81 -8.95 -21.49
CA ALA A 31 5.92 -9.08 -22.43
C ALA A 31 7.17 -9.62 -21.73
N SER A 32 7.49 -9.10 -20.55
CA SER A 32 8.58 -9.60 -19.70
C SER A 32 8.33 -11.06 -19.30
N SER A 33 7.08 -11.43 -18.95
CA SER A 33 6.73 -12.80 -18.59
C SER A 33 6.98 -13.79 -19.72
N VAL A 34 6.65 -13.42 -20.95
CA VAL A 34 6.91 -14.27 -22.13
C VAL A 34 8.42 -14.51 -22.27
N GLN A 35 9.23 -13.47 -22.17
CA GLN A 35 10.70 -13.59 -22.25
C GLN A 35 11.25 -14.42 -21.09
N LEU A 36 10.74 -14.22 -19.87
CA LEU A 36 11.13 -15.01 -18.72
C LEU A 36 10.80 -16.49 -18.90
N VAL A 37 9.61 -16.83 -19.39
CA VAL A 37 9.24 -18.20 -19.70
C VAL A 37 10.15 -18.79 -20.78
N LEU A 38 10.42 -18.08 -21.87
CA LEU A 38 11.32 -18.53 -22.93
C LEU A 38 12.75 -18.78 -22.40
N SER A 39 13.25 -17.94 -21.49
CA SER A 39 14.55 -18.13 -20.86
C SER A 39 14.64 -19.42 -20.02
N THR A 40 13.50 -19.99 -19.61
CA THR A 40 13.46 -21.25 -18.87
C THR A 40 13.75 -22.49 -19.74
N LEU A 41 13.67 -22.36 -21.06
CA LEU A 41 13.78 -23.47 -22.02
C LEU A 41 15.22 -23.93 -22.27
N ASN A 42 16.25 -23.23 -21.76
CA ASN A 42 17.67 -23.65 -21.70
C ASN A 42 18.16 -24.39 -22.97
N GLY A 43 18.43 -23.68 -24.06
CA GLY A 43 18.94 -24.28 -25.31
C GLY A 43 17.91 -25.02 -26.16
N ALA A 44 16.79 -25.45 -25.61
CA ALA A 44 15.65 -25.96 -26.37
C ALA A 44 14.73 -24.84 -26.92
N CYS A 45 15.10 -23.58 -26.69
CA CYS A 45 14.28 -22.43 -27.12
C CYS A 45 14.05 -22.39 -28.65
N ASP A 46 14.99 -22.89 -29.43
CA ASP A 46 14.85 -22.96 -30.89
C ASP A 46 14.07 -24.17 -31.40
N GLU A 47 13.89 -25.20 -30.59
CA GLU A 47 13.18 -26.42 -30.88
C GLU A 47 11.74 -26.38 -30.38
N THR A 48 11.49 -25.82 -29.21
CA THR A 48 10.16 -25.66 -28.60
C THR A 48 9.38 -24.56 -29.31
N ALA A 49 8.29 -24.90 -29.99
CA ALA A 49 7.46 -23.87 -30.59
C ALA A 49 6.70 -23.06 -29.54
N ALA A 50 6.92 -21.74 -29.52
CA ALA A 50 6.23 -20.81 -28.68
C ALA A 50 5.38 -19.83 -29.50
N LEU A 51 4.08 -19.83 -29.24
CA LEU A 51 3.10 -19.02 -29.95
C LEU A 51 2.39 -18.11 -28.94
N GLN A 52 1.98 -16.95 -29.38
CA GLN A 52 1.19 -16.01 -28.57
C GLN A 52 -0.01 -15.53 -29.36
N TRP A 53 -1.12 -15.44 -28.69
CA TRP A 53 -2.31 -14.79 -29.20
C TRP A 53 -2.66 -13.54 -28.43
N ASP A 54 -3.02 -12.48 -29.13
CA ASP A 54 -3.72 -11.31 -28.60
C ASP A 54 -4.81 -10.84 -29.58
N ALA A 55 -5.74 -10.01 -29.06
CA ALA A 55 -6.94 -9.59 -29.81
C ALA A 55 -6.65 -8.68 -31.04
N ILE A 56 -5.45 -8.14 -31.16
CA ILE A 56 -5.07 -7.21 -32.23
C ILE A 56 -4.18 -7.89 -33.26
N ARG A 57 -3.16 -8.62 -32.81
CA ARG A 57 -2.18 -9.28 -33.70
C ARG A 57 -2.62 -10.70 -34.11
N GLY A 58 -3.65 -11.22 -33.40
CA GLY A 58 -4.06 -12.60 -33.57
C GLY A 58 -3.00 -13.59 -33.10
N LEU A 59 -2.84 -14.71 -33.80
CA LEU A 59 -1.87 -15.75 -33.46
C LEU A 59 -0.53 -15.48 -34.14
N VAL A 60 0.53 -15.28 -33.35
CA VAL A 60 1.89 -15.04 -33.83
C VAL A 60 2.89 -15.99 -33.16
N GLY A 61 3.96 -16.34 -33.85
CA GLY A 61 5.10 -17.07 -33.26
C GLY A 61 6.02 -16.13 -32.48
N VAL A 62 6.38 -16.53 -31.29
CA VAL A 62 7.25 -15.73 -30.38
C VAL A 62 8.74 -16.04 -30.60
N ASN A 63 9.04 -17.26 -31.02
CA ASN A 63 10.38 -17.70 -31.41
C ASN A 63 10.37 -18.31 -32.83
N GLU A 64 11.53 -18.67 -33.36
CA GLU A 64 11.63 -19.16 -34.72
C GLU A 64 10.85 -20.46 -34.96
N ALA A 65 10.83 -21.39 -34.01
CA ALA A 65 9.99 -22.58 -34.11
C ALA A 65 8.50 -22.23 -34.10
N GLY A 66 8.09 -21.30 -33.25
CA GLY A 66 6.70 -20.80 -33.18
C GLY A 66 6.28 -20.09 -34.47
N LYS A 67 7.15 -19.29 -35.10
CA LYS A 67 6.89 -18.63 -36.39
C LYS A 67 6.65 -19.64 -37.49
N ARG A 68 7.52 -20.68 -37.58
CA ARG A 68 7.36 -21.77 -38.55
C ARG A 68 6.02 -22.52 -38.36
N GLN A 69 5.69 -22.81 -37.11
CA GLN A 69 4.45 -23.50 -36.76
C GLN A 69 3.20 -22.65 -37.02
N ALA A 70 3.22 -21.37 -36.66
CA ALA A 70 2.14 -20.45 -36.96
C ALA A 70 1.87 -20.35 -38.45
N SER A 71 2.92 -20.18 -39.24
CA SER A 71 2.78 -20.18 -40.73
C SER A 71 2.25 -21.48 -41.28
N ALA A 72 2.67 -22.63 -40.74
CA ALA A 72 2.19 -23.94 -41.20
C ALA A 72 0.68 -24.17 -40.87
N ILE A 73 0.21 -23.64 -39.74
CA ILE A 73 -1.20 -23.81 -39.32
C ILE A 73 -2.12 -22.80 -40.02
N LEU A 74 -1.69 -21.55 -40.13
CA LEU A 74 -2.50 -20.47 -40.69
C LEU A 74 -2.50 -20.50 -42.25
N GLY A 75 -1.44 -21.04 -42.86
CA GLY A 75 -1.27 -21.00 -44.30
C GLY A 75 -1.24 -19.57 -44.83
N GLU A 76 -2.10 -19.27 -45.82
CA GLU A 76 -2.28 -17.91 -46.37
C GLU A 76 -3.26 -17.05 -45.53
N ALA A 77 -3.88 -17.63 -44.48
CA ALA A 77 -4.84 -16.89 -43.67
C ALA A 77 -4.12 -15.86 -42.78
N ASP A 78 -4.72 -14.69 -42.67
CA ASP A 78 -4.23 -13.66 -41.75
C ASP A 78 -4.54 -14.07 -40.29
N GLY A 79 -3.49 -14.28 -39.51
CA GLY A 79 -3.62 -14.64 -38.09
C GLY A 79 -4.39 -13.61 -37.25
N THR A 80 -4.55 -12.38 -37.75
CA THR A 80 -5.27 -11.29 -37.06
C THR A 80 -6.78 -11.54 -36.95
N SER A 81 -7.35 -12.39 -37.82
CA SER A 81 -8.77 -12.72 -37.80
C SER A 81 -9.16 -13.84 -36.81
N VAL A 82 -8.18 -14.39 -36.06
CA VAL A 82 -8.41 -15.49 -35.11
C VAL A 82 -8.96 -14.98 -33.80
N GLY A 83 -10.20 -15.34 -33.46
CA GLY A 83 -10.82 -15.03 -32.16
C GLY A 83 -10.26 -15.87 -31.00
N PRO A 84 -10.61 -15.54 -29.75
CA PRO A 84 -10.10 -16.26 -28.58
C PRO A 84 -10.56 -17.71 -28.47
N ASP A 85 -11.75 -18.03 -28.94
CA ASP A 85 -12.30 -19.40 -29.09
C ASP A 85 -11.60 -20.18 -30.20
N ALA A 86 -11.41 -19.52 -31.34
CA ALA A 86 -10.76 -20.12 -32.51
C ALA A 86 -9.29 -20.45 -32.25
N VAL A 87 -8.55 -19.61 -31.49
CA VAL A 87 -7.15 -19.89 -31.13
C VAL A 87 -7.03 -21.14 -30.24
N LEU A 88 -7.99 -21.35 -29.33
CA LEU A 88 -8.01 -22.56 -28.50
C LEU A 88 -8.26 -23.82 -29.34
N ALA A 89 -9.14 -23.74 -30.34
CA ALA A 89 -9.33 -24.82 -31.31
C ALA A 89 -8.08 -25.05 -32.19
N ILE A 90 -7.37 -23.99 -32.58
CA ILE A 90 -6.06 -24.10 -33.26
C ILE A 90 -5.03 -24.74 -32.33
N GLY A 91 -5.09 -24.45 -31.02
CA GLY A 91 -4.24 -25.03 -29.97
C GLY A 91 -4.22 -26.55 -29.99
N GLU A 92 -5.32 -27.22 -30.38
CA GLU A 92 -5.39 -28.68 -30.54
C GLU A 92 -4.45 -29.23 -31.63
N LYS A 93 -4.03 -28.40 -32.59
CA LYS A 93 -3.17 -28.78 -33.72
C LYS A 93 -1.68 -28.49 -33.48
N LEU A 94 -1.31 -27.95 -32.33
CA LEU A 94 0.09 -27.67 -32.02
C LEU A 94 0.91 -28.96 -31.89
N SER A 95 2.17 -28.87 -32.31
CA SER A 95 3.14 -29.97 -32.12
C SER A 95 3.40 -30.25 -30.64
N GLU A 96 3.98 -31.42 -30.34
CA GLU A 96 4.39 -31.80 -28.98
C GLU A 96 5.32 -30.76 -28.40
N ASP A 97 5.31 -30.63 -27.10
CA ASP A 97 6.12 -29.71 -26.26
C ASP A 97 5.91 -28.21 -26.56
N SER A 98 4.91 -27.82 -27.35
CA SER A 98 4.63 -26.42 -27.68
C SER A 98 4.10 -25.63 -26.48
N ILE A 99 4.31 -24.31 -26.54
CA ILE A 99 3.75 -23.35 -25.56
C ILE A 99 2.83 -22.38 -26.32
N LEU A 100 1.59 -22.24 -25.82
CA LEU A 100 0.65 -21.25 -26.31
C LEU A 100 0.38 -20.21 -25.23
N PHE A 101 0.72 -18.95 -25.49
CA PHE A 101 0.40 -17.83 -24.61
C PHE A 101 -0.93 -17.18 -25.03
N LEU A 102 -1.85 -17.03 -24.10
CA LEU A 102 -3.08 -16.27 -24.27
C LEU A 102 -2.95 -14.94 -23.52
N ALA A 103 -2.73 -13.85 -24.23
CA ALA A 103 -2.54 -12.52 -23.63
C ALA A 103 -3.87 -11.97 -23.10
N ASN A 104 -3.83 -11.31 -21.93
CA ASN A 104 -5.00 -10.74 -21.26
C ASN A 104 -6.17 -11.73 -21.08
N ALA A 105 -5.86 -13.00 -20.80
CA ALA A 105 -6.83 -14.09 -20.72
C ALA A 105 -8.04 -13.77 -19.81
N HIS A 106 -7.83 -13.02 -18.74
CA HIS A 106 -8.87 -12.58 -17.79
C HIS A 106 -10.01 -11.79 -18.46
N ARG A 107 -9.78 -11.16 -19.62
CA ARG A 107 -10.81 -10.42 -20.37
C ARG A 107 -11.84 -11.34 -21.02
N TYR A 108 -11.48 -12.60 -21.19
CA TYR A 108 -12.29 -13.61 -21.91
C TYR A 108 -12.86 -14.68 -21.00
N TYR A 109 -12.60 -14.64 -19.68
CA TYR A 109 -13.11 -15.64 -18.74
C TYR A 109 -14.64 -15.68 -18.61
N GLY A 110 -15.33 -14.60 -18.98
CA GLY A 110 -16.79 -14.56 -19.02
C GLY A 110 -17.41 -15.25 -20.25
N ASP A 111 -16.59 -15.66 -21.22
CA ASP A 111 -17.05 -16.38 -22.42
C ASP A 111 -17.01 -17.90 -22.18
N ALA A 112 -18.18 -18.53 -22.21
CA ALA A 112 -18.31 -19.96 -21.99
C ALA A 112 -17.56 -20.81 -23.05
N ALA A 113 -17.44 -20.33 -24.29
CA ALA A 113 -16.68 -21.03 -25.33
C ALA A 113 -15.17 -20.99 -25.02
N VAL A 114 -14.67 -19.88 -24.53
CA VAL A 114 -13.25 -19.75 -24.09
C VAL A 114 -12.98 -20.65 -22.90
N ALA A 115 -13.82 -20.60 -21.85
CA ALA A 115 -13.66 -21.47 -20.70
C ALA A 115 -13.67 -22.94 -21.06
N GLN A 116 -14.60 -23.36 -21.92
CA GLN A 116 -14.67 -24.73 -22.44
C GLN A 116 -13.45 -25.08 -23.28
N GLY A 117 -12.98 -24.17 -24.14
CA GLY A 117 -11.81 -24.39 -24.99
C GLY A 117 -10.53 -24.59 -24.17
N VAL A 118 -10.34 -23.79 -23.10
CA VAL A 118 -9.22 -23.97 -22.14
C VAL A 118 -9.31 -25.36 -21.50
N TRP A 119 -10.50 -25.76 -21.08
CA TRP A 119 -10.68 -27.05 -20.42
C TRP A 119 -10.46 -28.23 -21.39
N ASN A 120 -10.89 -28.13 -22.64
CA ASN A 120 -10.68 -29.14 -23.67
C ASN A 120 -9.18 -29.42 -23.92
N LEU A 121 -8.33 -28.39 -23.81
CA LEU A 121 -6.90 -28.55 -24.03
C LEU A 121 -6.20 -29.29 -22.88
N ARG A 122 -6.81 -29.42 -21.69
CA ARG A 122 -6.20 -30.03 -20.51
C ARG A 122 -5.58 -31.38 -20.76
N ASP A 123 -6.41 -32.34 -21.17
CA ASP A 123 -5.97 -33.72 -21.31
C ASP A 123 -5.09 -33.93 -22.56
N LEU A 124 -5.40 -33.21 -23.63
CA LEU A 124 -4.60 -33.22 -24.85
C LEU A 124 -3.19 -32.69 -24.63
N TYR A 125 -3.09 -31.54 -23.94
CA TYR A 125 -1.79 -30.92 -23.64
C TYR A 125 -0.99 -31.72 -22.61
N LYS A 126 -1.68 -32.33 -21.66
CA LYS A 126 -1.03 -33.27 -20.72
C LYS A 126 -0.37 -34.43 -21.45
N ALA A 127 -1.04 -35.02 -22.44
CA ALA A 127 -0.53 -36.14 -23.22
C ALA A 127 0.63 -35.76 -24.14
N ARG A 128 0.59 -34.51 -24.71
CA ARG A 128 1.58 -34.03 -25.69
C ARG A 128 2.72 -33.21 -25.06
N GLY A 129 2.75 -33.00 -23.74
CA GLY A 129 3.73 -32.15 -23.10
C GLY A 129 3.56 -30.64 -23.38
N CYS A 130 2.47 -30.25 -24.06
CA CYS A 130 2.18 -28.83 -24.36
C CYS A 130 1.74 -28.07 -23.11
N THR A 131 1.88 -26.74 -23.13
CA THR A 131 1.44 -25.88 -22.04
C THR A 131 0.68 -24.66 -22.59
N LEU A 132 -0.56 -24.45 -22.13
CA LEU A 132 -1.29 -23.21 -22.31
C LEU A 132 -0.93 -22.27 -21.14
N VAL A 133 -0.43 -21.09 -21.47
CA VAL A 133 -0.08 -20.05 -20.50
C VAL A 133 -1.08 -18.91 -20.60
N LEU A 134 -1.92 -18.77 -19.58
CA LEU A 134 -2.91 -17.71 -19.47
C LEU A 134 -2.24 -16.49 -18.80
N LEU A 135 -1.85 -15.47 -19.57
CA LEU A 135 -1.28 -14.24 -19.05
C LEU A 135 -2.41 -13.36 -18.51
N THR A 136 -2.37 -13.08 -17.20
CA THR A 136 -3.44 -12.36 -16.51
C THR A 136 -2.88 -11.24 -15.64
N THR A 137 -3.74 -10.29 -15.24
CA THR A 137 -3.36 -9.29 -14.24
C THR A 137 -3.23 -9.91 -12.86
N SER A 138 -2.48 -9.25 -11.98
CA SER A 138 -2.23 -9.72 -10.61
C SER A 138 -3.50 -9.82 -9.73
N SER A 139 -4.58 -9.14 -10.11
CA SER A 139 -5.88 -9.17 -9.40
C SER A 139 -6.89 -10.14 -10.00
N ALA A 140 -6.62 -10.70 -11.17
CA ALA A 140 -7.59 -11.57 -11.86
C ALA A 140 -7.81 -12.90 -11.10
N SER A 141 -9.09 -13.26 -10.93
CA SER A 141 -9.51 -14.56 -10.45
C SER A 141 -9.84 -15.48 -11.62
N LEU A 142 -9.54 -16.77 -11.47
CA LEU A 142 -9.99 -17.79 -12.45
C LEU A 142 -11.47 -18.08 -12.25
N PRO A 143 -12.20 -18.47 -13.33
CA PRO A 143 -13.52 -19.06 -13.21
C PRO A 143 -13.50 -20.29 -12.30
N GLU A 144 -14.60 -20.56 -11.60
CA GLU A 144 -14.69 -21.69 -10.67
C GLU A 144 -14.40 -23.03 -11.38
N GLU A 145 -14.84 -23.16 -12.62
CA GLU A 145 -14.67 -24.37 -13.43
C GLU A 145 -13.19 -24.69 -13.71
N LEU A 146 -12.34 -23.65 -13.79
CA LEU A 146 -10.92 -23.80 -14.09
C LEU A 146 -10.04 -23.81 -12.82
N GLY A 147 -10.61 -23.46 -11.67
CA GLY A 147 -9.84 -23.21 -10.46
C GLY A 147 -9.02 -24.39 -9.93
N GLN A 148 -9.44 -25.63 -10.21
CA GLN A 148 -8.72 -26.84 -9.80
C GLN A 148 -7.72 -27.38 -10.83
N ASP A 149 -7.92 -27.06 -12.11
CA ASP A 149 -7.14 -27.60 -13.22
C ASP A 149 -5.97 -26.69 -13.64
N VAL A 150 -6.04 -25.41 -13.30
CA VAL A 150 -5.04 -24.40 -13.69
C VAL A 150 -4.07 -24.13 -12.56
N LEU A 151 -2.79 -24.38 -12.79
CA LEU A 151 -1.72 -23.96 -11.86
C LEU A 151 -1.53 -22.44 -11.95
N VAL A 152 -1.69 -21.76 -10.83
CA VAL A 152 -1.47 -20.31 -10.76
C VAL A 152 -0.04 -20.03 -10.28
N LEU A 153 0.70 -19.23 -11.05
CA LEU A 153 2.01 -18.73 -10.72
C LEU A 153 1.96 -17.19 -10.69
N ASP A 154 2.36 -16.61 -9.56
CA ASP A 154 2.55 -15.16 -9.46
C ASP A 154 3.97 -14.82 -9.91
N GLU A 155 4.11 -13.96 -10.91
CA GLU A 155 5.42 -13.44 -11.31
C GLU A 155 5.90 -12.42 -10.28
N PRO A 156 7.09 -12.61 -9.70
CA PRO A 156 7.65 -11.65 -8.77
C PRO A 156 8.12 -10.40 -9.51
N LEU A 157 8.16 -9.29 -8.79
CA LEU A 157 8.78 -8.07 -9.29
C LEU A 157 10.30 -8.23 -9.36
N PRO A 158 10.99 -7.39 -10.17
CA PRO A 158 12.43 -7.45 -10.31
C PRO A 158 13.15 -7.37 -8.96
N SER A 159 14.14 -8.21 -8.77
CA SER A 159 15.05 -8.19 -7.63
C SER A 159 16.01 -6.98 -7.71
N ILE A 160 16.69 -6.68 -6.61
CA ILE A 160 17.71 -5.59 -6.58
C ILE A 160 18.71 -5.74 -7.70
N GLY A 161 19.28 -6.93 -7.92
CA GLY A 161 20.27 -7.15 -8.99
C GLY A 161 19.69 -7.00 -10.41
N GLU A 162 18.41 -7.31 -10.60
CA GLU A 162 17.72 -7.08 -11.87
C GLU A 162 17.43 -5.58 -12.09
N LEU A 163 17.09 -4.85 -11.02
CA LEU A 163 16.93 -3.40 -11.09
C LEU A 163 18.26 -2.70 -11.38
N GLU A 164 19.38 -3.14 -10.76
CA GLU A 164 20.71 -2.65 -11.05
C GLU A 164 21.06 -2.83 -12.54
N ARG A 165 20.76 -4.01 -13.11
CA ARG A 165 20.96 -4.29 -14.52
C ARG A 165 20.10 -3.39 -15.40
N ILE A 166 18.82 -3.20 -15.09
CA ILE A 166 17.92 -2.29 -15.83
C ILE A 166 18.49 -0.86 -15.83
N VAL A 167 18.93 -0.37 -14.67
CA VAL A 167 19.55 0.97 -14.56
C VAL A 167 20.80 1.07 -15.42
N GLN A 168 21.66 0.07 -15.35
CA GLN A 168 22.92 0.05 -16.12
C GLN A 168 22.66 -0.02 -17.62
N GLU A 169 21.84 -0.97 -18.09
CA GLU A 169 21.51 -1.14 -19.51
C GLU A 169 20.84 0.12 -20.10
N THR A 170 19.95 0.76 -19.31
CA THR A 170 19.28 2.00 -19.74
C THR A 170 20.26 3.17 -19.81
N ALA A 171 21.20 3.29 -18.87
CA ALA A 171 22.23 4.33 -18.88
C ALA A 171 23.23 4.12 -20.04
N GLU A 172 23.64 2.88 -20.30
CA GLU A 172 24.48 2.53 -21.44
C GLU A 172 23.83 2.84 -22.79
N ALA A 173 22.53 2.50 -22.93
CA ALA A 173 21.74 2.82 -24.13
C ALA A 173 21.61 4.34 -24.37
N ALA A 174 21.67 5.14 -23.30
CA ALA A 174 21.69 6.60 -23.36
C ALA A 174 23.10 7.19 -23.52
N GLU A 175 24.12 6.36 -23.77
CA GLU A 175 25.52 6.75 -23.92
C GLU A 175 26.09 7.52 -22.71
N MET A 176 25.62 7.20 -21.51
CA MET A 176 26.06 7.83 -20.28
C MET A 176 27.28 7.15 -19.68
N SER A 177 28.07 7.93 -18.94
CA SER A 177 29.13 7.39 -18.10
C SER A 177 28.56 6.48 -17.00
N PRO A 178 29.29 5.43 -16.59
CA PRO A 178 28.88 4.56 -15.51
C PRO A 178 28.47 5.35 -14.25
N LEU A 179 27.33 5.00 -13.68
CA LEU A 179 26.83 5.65 -12.46
C LEU A 179 27.74 5.35 -11.27
N SER A 180 27.84 6.29 -10.33
CA SER A 180 28.52 6.04 -9.07
C SER A 180 27.75 4.98 -8.26
N ALA A 181 28.46 4.25 -7.37
CA ALA A 181 27.79 3.27 -6.49
C ALA A 181 26.67 3.89 -5.65
N THR A 182 26.82 5.15 -5.24
CA THR A 182 25.81 5.90 -4.48
C THR A 182 24.58 6.22 -5.33
N ASP A 183 24.78 6.63 -6.59
CA ASP A 183 23.66 6.97 -7.48
C ASP A 183 22.95 5.70 -7.94
N MET A 184 23.68 4.61 -8.17
CA MET A 184 23.11 3.29 -8.43
C MET A 184 22.20 2.84 -7.28
N GLN A 185 22.68 2.93 -6.03
CA GLN A 185 21.88 2.55 -4.87
C GLN A 185 20.61 3.42 -4.74
N ARG A 186 20.73 4.74 -4.92
CA ARG A 186 19.58 5.66 -4.92
C ARG A 186 18.58 5.33 -6.02
N ALA A 187 19.07 5.01 -7.21
CA ALA A 187 18.21 4.60 -8.32
C ALA A 187 17.45 3.32 -7.99
N VAL A 188 18.14 2.31 -7.51
CA VAL A 188 17.52 1.02 -7.13
C VAL A 188 16.48 1.20 -6.04
N ASP A 189 16.79 1.96 -4.99
CA ASP A 189 15.84 2.25 -3.90
C ASP A 189 14.58 2.95 -4.41
N ALA A 190 14.73 3.84 -5.38
CA ALA A 190 13.60 4.48 -6.04
C ALA A 190 12.79 3.52 -6.92
N LEU A 191 13.39 2.50 -7.51
CA LEU A 191 12.75 1.56 -8.45
C LEU A 191 12.11 0.34 -7.77
N ILE A 192 12.48 0.04 -6.54
CA ILE A 192 11.92 -1.09 -5.78
C ILE A 192 10.39 -1.04 -5.81
N GLY A 193 9.77 -2.17 -6.18
CA GLY A 193 8.31 -2.30 -6.28
C GLY A 193 7.73 -1.95 -7.65
N LEU A 194 8.55 -1.59 -8.63
CA LEU A 194 8.14 -1.42 -10.01
C LEU A 194 8.38 -2.70 -10.82
N ALA A 195 7.51 -2.96 -11.79
CA ALA A 195 7.76 -3.99 -12.79
C ALA A 195 8.90 -3.54 -13.74
N ALA A 196 9.47 -4.46 -14.53
CA ALA A 196 10.66 -4.20 -15.35
C ALA A 196 10.47 -3.03 -16.31
N PHE A 197 9.41 -3.02 -17.11
CA PHE A 197 9.16 -1.96 -18.07
C PHE A 197 8.90 -0.58 -17.44
N PRO A 198 8.02 -0.43 -16.41
CA PRO A 198 7.93 0.83 -15.68
C PRO A 198 9.26 1.29 -15.07
N ALA A 199 10.09 0.38 -14.55
CA ALA A 199 11.40 0.72 -14.00
C ALA A 199 12.32 1.28 -15.07
N GLU A 200 12.43 0.64 -16.23
CA GLU A 200 13.19 1.12 -17.38
C GLU A 200 12.73 2.51 -17.83
N GLN A 201 11.41 2.71 -17.97
CA GLN A 201 10.87 4.01 -18.36
C GLN A 201 11.18 5.11 -17.35
N VAL A 202 11.04 4.81 -16.06
CA VAL A 202 11.36 5.76 -14.99
C VAL A 202 12.82 6.17 -15.03
N VAL A 203 13.73 5.22 -15.25
CA VAL A 203 15.17 5.51 -15.43
C VAL A 203 15.40 6.37 -16.67
N ALA A 204 14.95 5.90 -17.83
CA ALA A 204 15.15 6.59 -19.11
C ALA A 204 14.68 8.04 -19.09
N MET A 205 13.57 8.32 -18.45
CA MET A 205 13.02 9.68 -18.33
C MET A 205 13.67 10.52 -17.24
N SER A 206 14.48 9.92 -16.36
CA SER A 206 15.21 10.63 -15.28
C SER A 206 16.70 10.80 -15.60
N LEU A 207 17.14 10.31 -16.74
CA LEU A 207 18.48 10.54 -17.25
C LEU A 207 18.60 11.93 -17.88
N SER A 208 19.67 12.64 -17.57
CA SER A 208 20.02 13.94 -18.15
C SER A 208 21.52 13.98 -18.50
N LYS A 209 21.95 14.98 -19.27
CA LYS A 209 23.38 15.17 -19.55
C LYS A 209 24.26 15.37 -18.29
N GLN A 210 23.63 15.71 -17.17
CA GLN A 210 24.30 15.94 -15.88
C GLN A 210 24.33 14.71 -14.98
N GLY A 211 23.67 13.61 -15.39
CA GLY A 211 23.53 12.39 -14.63
C GLY A 211 22.08 12.00 -14.38
N LEU A 212 21.88 11.13 -13.41
CA LEU A 212 20.56 10.63 -12.99
C LEU A 212 19.91 11.62 -12.01
N ASP A 213 18.72 12.09 -12.35
CA ASP A 213 17.91 12.94 -11.49
C ASP A 213 17.10 12.08 -10.49
N ALA A 214 17.60 11.97 -9.27
CA ALA A 214 16.97 11.19 -8.21
C ALA A 214 15.60 11.72 -7.79
N GLU A 215 15.36 13.03 -7.87
CA GLU A 215 14.08 13.64 -7.52
C GLU A 215 13.01 13.28 -8.55
N GLN A 216 13.35 13.30 -9.83
CA GLN A 216 12.47 12.84 -10.91
C GLN A 216 12.15 11.35 -10.79
N LEU A 217 13.13 10.51 -10.45
CA LEU A 217 12.90 9.07 -10.19
C LEU A 217 11.81 8.87 -9.13
N TRP A 218 11.95 9.56 -8.00
CA TRP A 218 10.99 9.45 -6.91
C TRP A 218 9.60 10.00 -7.29
N GLU A 219 9.53 11.11 -8.01
CA GLU A 219 8.25 11.68 -8.44
C GLU A 219 7.49 10.73 -9.38
N ARG A 220 8.19 10.08 -10.32
CA ARG A 220 7.58 9.10 -11.20
C ARG A 220 7.12 7.85 -10.48
N LYS A 221 7.93 7.33 -9.55
CA LYS A 221 7.50 6.23 -8.67
C LYS A 221 6.22 6.59 -7.93
N ARG A 222 6.13 7.80 -7.39
CA ARG A 222 4.92 8.29 -6.71
C ARG A 222 3.72 8.23 -7.63
N GLN A 223 3.84 8.72 -8.85
CA GLN A 223 2.75 8.69 -9.84
C GLN A 223 2.26 7.25 -10.12
N ILE A 224 3.17 6.29 -10.20
CA ILE A 224 2.81 4.88 -10.40
C ILE A 224 2.07 4.31 -9.19
N ILE A 225 2.53 4.58 -7.98
CA ILE A 225 1.86 4.14 -6.75
C ILE A 225 0.46 4.77 -6.64
N GLU A 226 0.32 6.06 -6.97
CA GLU A 226 -0.94 6.80 -6.91
C GLU A 226 -1.96 6.36 -7.98
N GLN A 227 -1.56 5.54 -8.97
CA GLN A 227 -2.50 4.89 -9.90
C GLN A 227 -3.31 3.77 -9.22
N ALA A 228 -2.79 3.20 -8.13
CA ALA A 228 -3.54 2.22 -7.36
C ALA A 228 -4.67 2.91 -6.57
N PRO A 229 -5.93 2.44 -6.67
CA PRO A 229 -7.06 3.06 -6.00
C PRO A 229 -6.83 3.19 -4.49
N GLY A 230 -7.04 4.39 -3.94
CA GLY A 230 -6.94 4.66 -2.52
C GLY A 230 -5.51 4.83 -1.98
N LEU A 231 -4.47 4.76 -2.80
CA LEU A 231 -3.10 5.07 -2.39
C LEU A 231 -2.72 6.50 -2.78
N LYS A 232 -2.14 7.23 -1.83
CA LYS A 232 -1.56 8.57 -2.06
C LYS A 232 -0.25 8.69 -1.31
N ILE A 233 0.77 9.28 -1.93
CA ILE A 233 2.02 9.55 -1.24
C ILE A 233 1.93 10.89 -0.54
N TRP A 234 2.24 10.89 0.75
CA TRP A 234 2.30 12.12 1.53
C TRP A 234 3.46 13.01 1.04
N ARG A 235 3.14 14.27 0.71
CA ARG A 235 4.08 15.24 0.14
C ARG A 235 4.48 16.34 1.13
N GLY A 236 3.99 16.29 2.38
CA GLY A 236 4.39 17.24 3.42
C GLY A 236 5.84 17.00 3.85
N GLY A 237 6.51 18.07 4.28
CA GLY A 237 7.91 18.03 4.72
C GLY A 237 8.09 18.02 6.23
N GLU A 238 6.99 17.94 7.01
CA GLU A 238 7.09 17.94 8.48
C GLU A 238 7.81 16.70 9.00
N THR A 239 8.73 16.93 9.94
CA THR A 239 9.47 15.92 10.68
C THR A 239 9.03 15.92 12.16
N PHE A 240 9.62 15.06 12.97
CA PHE A 240 9.33 15.06 14.43
C PHE A 240 9.71 16.37 15.12
N GLU A 241 10.65 17.12 14.57
CA GLU A 241 11.08 18.41 15.10
C GLU A 241 10.01 19.51 14.95
N ASP A 242 9.12 19.34 13.96
CA ASP A 242 8.00 20.25 13.69
C ASP A 242 6.77 19.97 14.55
N ILE A 243 6.85 18.98 15.46
CA ILE A 243 5.75 18.56 16.32
C ILE A 243 6.16 18.67 17.77
N GLY A 244 5.52 19.55 18.54
CA GLY A 244 5.74 19.67 19.98
C GLY A 244 5.03 18.56 20.75
N GLY A 245 5.66 18.03 21.80
CA GLY A 245 5.12 16.96 22.64
C GLY A 245 5.19 15.56 22.03
N CYS A 246 4.49 14.63 22.67
CA CYS A 246 4.40 13.22 22.25
C CYS A 246 5.76 12.50 22.22
N GLU A 247 6.68 12.84 23.13
CA GLU A 247 8.08 12.40 23.06
C GLU A 247 8.24 10.88 23.23
N ASN A 248 7.37 10.21 23.99
CA ASN A 248 7.44 8.78 24.15
C ASN A 248 7.09 8.05 22.83
N ALA A 249 6.03 8.50 22.15
CA ALA A 249 5.66 7.93 20.83
C ALA A 249 6.75 8.17 19.79
N LYS A 250 7.33 9.39 19.75
CA LYS A 250 8.44 9.71 18.83
C LYS A 250 9.69 8.89 19.13
N SER A 251 10.05 8.71 20.41
CA SER A 251 11.20 7.91 20.82
C SER A 251 11.03 6.46 20.43
N PHE A 252 9.83 5.90 20.60
CA PHE A 252 9.51 4.54 20.18
C PHE A 252 9.62 4.37 18.67
N LEU A 253 9.06 5.33 17.91
CA LEU A 253 9.19 5.32 16.45
C LEU A 253 10.64 5.46 15.99
N ARG A 254 11.44 6.35 16.61
CA ARG A 254 12.89 6.45 16.31
C ARG A 254 13.61 5.12 16.58
N ALA A 255 13.25 4.41 17.62
CA ALA A 255 13.83 3.09 17.91
C ALA A 255 13.48 2.04 16.83
N ILE A 256 12.25 2.02 16.32
CA ILE A 256 11.84 1.16 15.19
C ILE A 256 12.63 1.53 13.93
N LEU A 257 12.72 2.82 13.63
CA LEU A 257 13.41 3.33 12.44
C LEU A 257 14.93 3.07 12.46
N ALA A 258 15.54 2.96 13.64
CA ALA A 258 16.96 2.68 13.84
C ALA A 258 17.23 1.18 14.16
N GLY A 259 16.20 0.33 14.15
CA GLY A 259 16.30 -1.09 14.48
C GLY A 259 17.11 -1.91 13.46
N THR A 260 17.20 -3.22 13.70
CA THR A 260 17.94 -4.15 12.82
C THR A 260 17.26 -4.39 11.48
N ASP A 261 15.94 -4.23 11.42
CA ASP A 261 15.13 -4.36 10.19
C ASP A 261 14.19 -3.15 10.05
N PRO A 262 14.72 -1.97 9.70
CA PRO A 262 13.91 -0.76 9.63
C PRO A 262 12.88 -0.83 8.51
N PRO A 263 11.71 -0.21 8.69
CA PRO A 263 10.69 -0.14 7.65
C PRO A 263 11.20 0.65 6.45
N ARG A 264 10.78 0.23 5.25
CA ARG A 264 11.05 0.95 3.99
C ARG A 264 9.92 1.90 3.61
N VAL A 265 8.75 1.70 4.19
CA VAL A 265 7.54 2.48 3.90
C VAL A 265 6.71 2.62 5.17
N ILE A 266 6.18 3.80 5.40
CA ILE A 266 5.12 4.01 6.38
C ILE A 266 3.77 3.94 5.66
N VAL A 267 2.88 3.07 6.14
CA VAL A 267 1.49 2.98 5.66
C VAL A 267 0.59 3.67 6.67
N PHE A 268 0.06 4.81 6.29
CA PHE A 268 -0.75 5.64 7.16
C PHE A 268 -2.25 5.43 6.89
N LEU A 269 -2.98 4.98 7.90
CA LEU A 269 -4.42 4.75 7.90
C LEU A 269 -5.10 5.82 8.77
N ASP A 270 -5.67 6.85 8.15
CA ASP A 270 -6.32 7.93 8.90
C ASP A 270 -7.76 7.56 9.28
N GLU A 271 -8.12 7.81 10.55
CA GLU A 271 -9.45 7.60 11.07
C GLU A 271 -10.05 6.23 10.70
N ILE A 272 -9.26 5.18 11.01
CA ILE A 272 -9.56 3.79 10.62
C ILE A 272 -10.96 3.34 11.06
N GLU A 273 -11.48 3.93 12.14
CA GLU A 273 -12.82 3.68 12.62
C GLU A 273 -13.92 4.00 11.59
N LYS A 274 -13.73 4.98 10.72
CA LYS A 274 -14.71 5.34 9.70
C LYS A 274 -14.89 4.22 8.67
N ALA A 275 -13.84 3.51 8.35
CA ALA A 275 -13.87 2.41 7.38
C ALA A 275 -14.46 1.13 7.99
N PHE A 276 -14.16 0.85 9.26
CA PHE A 276 -14.49 -0.44 9.89
C PHE A 276 -15.61 -0.36 10.95
N ALA A 277 -16.05 0.84 11.35
CA ALA A 277 -17.15 0.97 12.31
C ALA A 277 -18.47 0.39 11.75
N GLY A 278 -19.17 -0.39 12.58
CA GLY A 278 -20.48 -0.94 12.24
C GLY A 278 -20.42 -2.18 11.33
N THR A 279 -19.33 -2.93 11.31
CA THR A 279 -19.25 -4.20 10.57
C THR A 279 -20.36 -5.19 10.94
N GLY A 280 -20.78 -5.21 12.22
CA GLY A 280 -21.90 -6.04 12.68
C GLY A 280 -23.29 -5.60 12.20
N THR A 281 -23.43 -4.39 11.64
CA THR A 281 -24.68 -3.83 11.07
C THR A 281 -24.58 -3.58 9.57
N ASP A 282 -23.50 -4.06 8.94
CA ASP A 282 -23.23 -3.88 7.51
C ASP A 282 -24.11 -4.80 6.66
N LEU A 283 -25.22 -4.26 6.18
CA LEU A 283 -26.17 -4.98 5.32
C LEU A 283 -25.61 -5.28 3.92
N SER A 284 -24.55 -4.58 3.50
CA SER A 284 -23.90 -4.80 2.18
C SER A 284 -22.79 -5.84 2.22
N GLY A 285 -22.28 -6.20 3.40
CA GLY A 285 -21.12 -7.09 3.59
C GLY A 285 -19.77 -6.49 3.19
N VAL A 286 -19.75 -5.29 2.60
CA VAL A 286 -18.54 -4.65 2.06
C VAL A 286 -17.51 -4.36 3.14
N LYS A 287 -17.95 -3.83 4.28
CA LYS A 287 -17.02 -3.54 5.39
C LYS A 287 -16.47 -4.82 6.02
N THR A 288 -17.31 -5.85 6.11
CA THR A 288 -16.93 -7.18 6.61
C THR A 288 -15.88 -7.81 5.70
N GLU A 289 -16.08 -7.76 4.38
CA GLU A 289 -15.11 -8.24 3.38
C GLU A 289 -13.77 -7.49 3.47
N MET A 290 -13.81 -6.16 3.52
CA MET A 290 -12.61 -5.34 3.66
C MET A 290 -11.86 -5.62 4.96
N THR A 291 -12.57 -5.75 6.08
CA THR A 291 -11.98 -6.10 7.38
C THR A 291 -11.29 -7.47 7.28
N GLY A 292 -11.98 -8.48 6.77
CA GLY A 292 -11.44 -9.82 6.59
C GLY A 292 -10.19 -9.84 5.70
N THR A 293 -10.23 -9.13 4.58
CA THR A 293 -9.09 -9.00 3.65
C THR A 293 -7.88 -8.36 4.34
N MET A 294 -8.09 -7.26 5.08
CA MET A 294 -7.00 -6.58 5.80
C MET A 294 -6.40 -7.44 6.89
N LEU A 295 -7.24 -8.10 7.69
CA LEU A 295 -6.80 -9.00 8.77
C LEU A 295 -5.99 -10.17 8.25
N THR A 296 -6.47 -10.83 7.20
CA THR A 296 -5.78 -11.96 6.55
C THR A 296 -4.44 -11.50 6.00
N TRP A 297 -4.41 -10.38 5.27
CA TRP A 297 -3.16 -9.88 4.70
C TRP A 297 -2.14 -9.51 5.78
N MET A 298 -2.55 -8.81 6.84
CA MET A 298 -1.65 -8.44 7.96
C MET A 298 -1.12 -9.69 8.68
N GLN A 299 -1.92 -10.74 8.77
CA GLN A 299 -1.49 -12.00 9.37
C GLN A 299 -0.48 -12.75 8.50
N ASP A 300 -0.79 -12.89 7.21
CA ASP A 300 0.00 -13.68 6.27
C ASP A 300 1.39 -13.04 6.01
N ASN A 301 1.48 -11.72 6.16
CA ASN A 301 2.70 -10.94 5.96
C ASN A 301 3.38 -10.52 7.27
N GLU A 302 2.90 -10.98 8.44
CA GLU A 302 3.43 -10.61 9.76
C GLU A 302 3.65 -9.10 9.91
N ALA A 303 2.69 -8.30 9.38
CA ALA A 303 2.86 -6.87 9.21
C ALA A 303 2.91 -6.14 10.57
N ASP A 304 3.95 -5.36 10.78
CA ASP A 304 4.10 -4.50 11.94
C ASP A 304 3.10 -3.34 11.92
N GLY A 305 2.50 -3.04 13.07
CA GLY A 305 1.53 -1.96 13.16
C GLY A 305 1.39 -1.32 14.53
N LEU A 306 1.03 -0.04 14.50
CA LEU A 306 0.73 0.82 15.65
C LEU A 306 -0.65 1.45 15.52
N ILE A 307 -1.33 1.62 16.64
CA ILE A 307 -2.57 2.42 16.68
C ILE A 307 -2.35 3.65 17.55
N PHE A 308 -2.69 4.82 17.02
CA PHE A 308 -2.72 6.09 17.76
C PHE A 308 -4.16 6.45 18.06
N ILE A 309 -4.52 6.49 19.35
CA ILE A 309 -5.86 6.81 19.82
C ILE A 309 -5.81 8.10 20.64
N GLY A 310 -6.83 8.93 20.52
CA GLY A 310 -6.93 10.17 21.30
C GLY A 310 -7.91 11.17 20.71
N PRO A 311 -8.16 12.29 21.38
CA PRO A 311 -9.07 13.31 20.89
C PRO A 311 -8.60 13.91 19.55
N PRO A 312 -9.49 14.48 18.75
CA PRO A 312 -9.11 15.25 17.57
C PRO A 312 -8.12 16.38 17.92
N GLY A 313 -7.17 16.64 17.03
CA GLY A 313 -6.17 17.70 17.24
C GLY A 313 -4.98 17.34 18.14
N ALA A 314 -4.93 16.13 18.74
CA ALA A 314 -3.86 15.66 19.62
C ALA A 314 -2.61 15.13 18.87
N ALA A 315 -2.32 15.63 17.69
CA ALA A 315 -1.13 15.36 16.87
C ALA A 315 -0.98 13.93 16.30
N LYS A 316 -1.94 13.01 16.48
CA LYS A 316 -1.87 11.61 15.98
C LYS A 316 -1.44 11.51 14.52
N SER A 317 -2.23 12.11 13.62
CA SER A 317 -1.97 12.07 12.17
C SER A 317 -0.71 12.85 11.78
N ALA A 318 -0.33 13.88 12.57
CA ALA A 318 0.91 14.62 12.34
C ALA A 318 2.14 13.74 12.63
N VAL A 319 2.18 13.07 13.79
CA VAL A 319 3.26 12.14 14.15
C VAL A 319 3.36 10.98 13.15
N ALA A 320 2.23 10.37 12.78
CA ALA A 320 2.21 9.28 11.80
C ALA A 320 2.82 9.69 10.45
N LYS A 321 2.43 10.86 9.93
CA LYS A 321 2.94 11.39 8.65
C LYS A 321 4.39 11.82 8.72
N ALA A 322 4.81 12.42 9.83
CA ALA A 322 6.18 12.86 10.05
C ALA A 322 7.18 11.70 10.20
N THR A 323 6.70 10.50 10.56
CA THR A 323 7.55 9.32 10.75
C THR A 323 8.37 9.00 9.50
N GLY A 324 7.73 8.98 8.32
CA GLY A 324 8.43 8.71 7.07
C GLY A 324 9.47 9.78 6.73
N ASN A 325 9.09 11.07 6.85
CA ASN A 325 10.01 12.16 6.55
C ASN A 325 11.24 12.17 7.50
N THR A 326 11.02 11.86 8.78
CA THR A 326 12.12 11.76 9.76
C THR A 326 13.12 10.67 9.39
N ALA A 327 12.65 9.59 8.77
CA ALA A 327 13.48 8.47 8.32
C ALA A 327 13.95 8.59 6.86
N GLY A 328 13.49 9.58 6.11
CA GLY A 328 13.78 9.69 4.67
C GLY A 328 13.11 8.61 3.82
N ILE A 329 12.01 8.00 4.31
CA ILE A 329 11.24 6.97 3.61
C ILE A 329 9.83 7.47 3.25
N PRO A 330 9.20 6.93 2.19
CA PRO A 330 7.88 7.38 1.79
C PRO A 330 6.80 7.03 2.82
N THR A 331 5.86 7.95 3.01
CA THR A 331 4.60 7.71 3.74
C THR A 331 3.47 7.58 2.73
N ILE A 332 2.86 6.40 2.66
CA ILE A 332 1.70 6.10 1.82
C ILE A 332 0.44 6.31 2.66
N ALA A 333 -0.34 7.30 2.33
CA ALA A 333 -1.69 7.47 2.87
C ALA A 333 -2.63 6.47 2.19
N PHE A 334 -3.25 5.63 3.00
CA PHE A 334 -4.10 4.53 2.57
C PHE A 334 -5.56 4.90 2.85
N ASP A 335 -6.26 5.35 1.82
CA ASP A 335 -7.66 5.80 1.91
C ASP A 335 -8.61 4.62 1.72
N LEU A 336 -9.00 4.00 2.84
CA LEU A 336 -9.94 2.89 2.85
C LEU A 336 -11.34 3.30 2.35
N GLY A 337 -11.72 4.58 2.52
CA GLY A 337 -13.01 5.09 2.03
C GLY A 337 -13.07 5.12 0.51
N ALA A 338 -11.98 5.52 -0.15
CA ALA A 338 -11.89 5.55 -1.61
C ALA A 338 -11.92 4.14 -2.25
N MET A 339 -11.68 3.10 -1.47
CA MET A 339 -11.71 1.71 -1.95
C MET A 339 -13.12 1.10 -1.93
N GLN A 340 -14.06 1.70 -1.18
CA GLN A 340 -15.43 1.20 -1.14
C GLN A 340 -16.07 1.30 -2.53
N SER A 341 -16.68 0.22 -2.98
CA SER A 341 -17.38 0.11 -4.26
C SER A 341 -18.84 -0.24 -4.00
N SER A 342 -19.72 0.23 -4.86
CA SER A 342 -21.13 -0.17 -4.86
C SER A 342 -21.35 -1.59 -5.41
N LEU A 343 -20.33 -2.17 -6.07
CA LEU A 343 -20.38 -3.53 -6.59
C LEU A 343 -19.89 -4.53 -5.53
N VAL A 344 -20.63 -5.60 -5.34
CA VAL A 344 -20.27 -6.69 -4.44
C VAL A 344 -18.93 -7.31 -4.91
N GLY A 345 -18.00 -7.51 -3.98
CA GLY A 345 -16.65 -8.05 -4.27
C GLY A 345 -15.62 -7.03 -4.77
N GLY A 346 -16.05 -5.89 -5.33
CA GLY A 346 -15.11 -4.90 -5.89
C GLY A 346 -14.24 -4.18 -4.85
N SER A 347 -14.73 -4.04 -3.62
CA SER A 347 -13.98 -3.37 -2.54
C SER A 347 -12.82 -4.22 -2.01
N GLY A 348 -13.05 -5.52 -1.81
CA GLY A 348 -12.01 -6.44 -1.37
C GLY A 348 -10.91 -6.62 -2.43
N GLU A 349 -11.28 -6.62 -3.71
CA GLU A 349 -10.33 -6.71 -4.83
C GLU A 349 -9.44 -5.46 -4.91
N ARG A 350 -10.02 -4.27 -4.79
CA ARG A 350 -9.26 -3.00 -4.74
C ARG A 350 -8.31 -2.96 -3.56
N LEU A 351 -8.77 -3.40 -2.38
CA LEU A 351 -7.92 -3.48 -1.19
C LEU A 351 -6.77 -4.45 -1.39
N ARG A 352 -7.02 -5.65 -1.92
CA ARG A 352 -5.95 -6.63 -2.25
C ARG A 352 -4.94 -6.07 -3.23
N SER A 353 -5.40 -5.37 -4.27
CA SER A 353 -4.52 -4.72 -5.25
C SER A 353 -3.65 -3.63 -4.61
N ALA A 354 -4.23 -2.78 -3.76
CA ALA A 354 -3.48 -1.75 -3.05
C ALA A 354 -2.45 -2.35 -2.07
N LEU A 355 -2.82 -3.39 -1.34
CA LEU A 355 -1.91 -4.10 -0.43
C LEU A 355 -0.74 -4.78 -1.17
N LYS A 356 -0.97 -5.32 -2.38
CA LYS A 356 0.11 -5.84 -3.23
C LYS A 356 1.10 -4.75 -3.63
N VAL A 357 0.63 -3.53 -3.94
CA VAL A 357 1.52 -2.40 -4.24
C VAL A 357 2.33 -2.00 -3.01
N VAL A 358 1.70 -1.97 -1.83
CA VAL A 358 2.41 -1.71 -0.56
C VAL A 358 3.49 -2.76 -0.31
N ASP A 359 3.15 -4.04 -0.44
CA ASP A 359 4.11 -5.14 -0.26
C ASP A 359 5.28 -5.03 -1.25
N ALA A 360 4.99 -4.78 -2.51
CA ALA A 360 5.99 -4.58 -3.55
C ALA A 360 6.98 -3.45 -3.24
N VAL A 361 6.46 -2.29 -2.82
CA VAL A 361 7.27 -1.11 -2.52
C VAL A 361 8.06 -1.27 -1.22
N SER A 362 7.49 -1.95 -0.22
CA SER A 362 8.12 -2.18 1.08
C SER A 362 9.02 -3.41 1.12
N GLN A 363 8.86 -4.34 0.19
CA GLN A 363 9.49 -5.67 0.24
C GLN A 363 9.24 -6.39 1.57
N GLY A 364 8.01 -6.39 2.06
CA GLY A 364 7.60 -6.97 3.33
C GLY A 364 7.96 -6.14 4.57
N ARG A 365 8.60 -4.96 4.42
CA ARG A 365 9.01 -4.09 5.53
C ARG A 365 8.17 -2.80 5.56
N ALA A 366 6.86 -2.95 5.70
CA ALA A 366 5.94 -1.85 5.89
C ALA A 366 5.60 -1.66 7.37
N LEU A 367 5.64 -0.43 7.87
CA LEU A 367 5.10 -0.09 9.18
C LEU A 367 3.73 0.56 9.02
N PHE A 368 2.70 -0.10 9.53
CA PHE A 368 1.33 0.41 9.52
C PHE A 368 1.09 1.31 10.74
N ILE A 369 0.66 2.54 10.52
CA ILE A 369 0.29 3.47 11.59
C ILE A 369 -1.16 3.90 11.36
N ALA A 370 -2.06 3.42 12.20
CA ALA A 370 -3.47 3.76 12.17
C ALA A 370 -3.79 4.86 13.19
N THR A 371 -4.65 5.81 12.82
CA THR A 371 -5.21 6.77 13.78
C THR A 371 -6.68 6.46 14.05
N CYS A 372 -7.12 6.73 15.27
CA CYS A 372 -8.48 6.49 15.71
C CYS A 372 -8.91 7.54 16.75
N ASN A 373 -10.15 8.00 16.65
CA ASN A 373 -10.73 8.94 17.62
C ASN A 373 -11.65 8.24 18.66
N SER A 374 -11.98 6.95 18.45
CA SER A 374 -12.89 6.21 19.31
C SER A 374 -12.45 4.76 19.48
N ILE A 375 -12.17 4.37 20.72
CA ILE A 375 -11.76 3.00 21.07
C ILE A 375 -12.89 1.98 20.77
N ALA A 376 -14.12 2.37 21.07
CA ALA A 376 -15.30 1.49 20.93
C ALA A 376 -15.62 1.14 19.47
N SER A 377 -15.16 1.95 18.52
CA SER A 377 -15.46 1.79 17.11
C SER A 377 -14.52 0.83 16.37
N LEU A 378 -13.44 0.34 17.03
CA LEU A 378 -12.49 -0.58 16.42
C LEU A 378 -12.78 -2.03 16.84
N PRO A 379 -12.97 -2.95 15.90
CA PRO A 379 -13.08 -4.38 16.18
C PRO A 379 -11.87 -4.89 16.98
N PRO A 380 -12.09 -5.70 18.03
CA PRO A 380 -10.98 -6.26 18.83
C PRO A 380 -9.98 -7.07 18.01
N GLU A 381 -10.47 -7.76 16.97
CA GLU A 381 -9.68 -8.57 16.06
C GLU A 381 -8.67 -7.71 15.31
N LEU A 382 -9.11 -6.55 14.81
CA LEU A 382 -8.25 -5.62 14.10
C LEU A 382 -7.16 -5.06 15.03
N ARG A 383 -7.53 -4.68 16.27
CA ARG A 383 -6.54 -4.17 17.25
C ARG A 383 -5.43 -5.16 17.56
N ARG A 384 -5.71 -6.46 17.56
CA ARG A 384 -4.72 -7.50 17.81
C ARG A 384 -3.68 -7.64 16.68
N ARG A 385 -3.97 -7.13 15.49
CA ARG A 385 -3.05 -7.16 14.34
C ARG A 385 -2.03 -6.02 14.36
N PHE A 386 -2.27 -4.99 15.15
CA PHE A 386 -1.30 -3.91 15.38
C PHE A 386 -0.40 -4.29 16.56
N THR A 387 0.61 -5.12 16.26
CA THR A 387 1.42 -5.87 17.23
C THR A 387 2.35 -5.00 18.06
N LEU A 388 2.78 -3.85 17.52
CA LEU A 388 3.72 -2.94 18.20
C LEU A 388 3.06 -2.05 19.25
N GLY A 389 1.72 -2.09 19.35
CA GLY A 389 1.00 -1.49 20.47
C GLY A 389 0.05 -0.36 20.10
N THR A 390 -0.64 0.10 21.12
CA THR A 390 -1.61 1.20 21.02
C THR A 390 -1.16 2.34 21.93
N PHE A 391 -0.96 3.52 21.32
CA PHE A 391 -0.56 4.73 22.02
C PHE A 391 -1.75 5.67 22.21
N PHE A 392 -1.91 6.16 23.43
CA PHE A 392 -2.90 7.17 23.75
C PHE A 392 -2.29 8.57 23.72
N PHE A 393 -2.81 9.38 22.82
CA PHE A 393 -2.48 10.79 22.65
C PHE A 393 -3.51 11.62 23.42
N ASP A 394 -3.12 12.13 24.57
CA ASP A 394 -3.97 13.02 25.38
C ASP A 394 -3.85 14.48 24.93
N LEU A 395 -4.57 15.36 25.60
CA LEU A 395 -4.32 16.80 25.48
C LEU A 395 -2.89 17.11 25.99
N PRO A 396 -2.19 18.05 25.35
CA PRO A 396 -0.81 18.35 25.72
C PRO A 396 -0.70 18.96 27.11
N SER A 397 0.34 18.58 27.84
CA SER A 397 0.73 19.20 29.11
C SER A 397 1.14 20.67 28.93
N ALA A 398 1.36 21.42 30.02
CA ALA A 398 1.82 22.79 29.93
C ALA A 398 3.16 22.92 29.21
N ASP A 399 4.12 22.04 29.51
CA ASP A 399 5.43 22.04 28.84
C ASP A 399 5.33 21.67 27.35
N GLU A 400 4.47 20.73 27.00
CA GLU A 400 4.20 20.37 25.60
C GLU A 400 3.54 21.54 24.84
N ARG A 401 2.56 22.23 25.46
CA ARG A 401 1.95 23.43 24.86
C ARG A 401 2.97 24.52 24.62
N GLU A 402 3.88 24.76 25.59
CA GLU A 402 4.97 25.73 25.44
C GLU A 402 5.84 25.41 24.20
N ALA A 403 6.21 24.13 24.01
CA ALA A 403 6.96 23.68 22.83
C ALA A 403 6.16 23.88 21.53
N ILE A 404 4.85 23.60 21.55
CA ILE A 404 3.96 23.76 20.40
C ILE A 404 3.84 25.25 20.03
N TRP A 405 3.68 26.14 21.01
CA TRP A 405 3.64 27.58 20.77
C TRP A 405 4.90 28.06 20.09
N ARG A 406 6.08 27.70 20.58
CA ARG A 406 7.37 28.11 19.97
C ARG A 406 7.47 27.72 18.51
N ILE A 407 7.05 26.49 18.17
CA ILE A 407 7.07 26.00 16.79
C ILE A 407 6.17 26.85 15.90
N TYR A 408 4.92 27.11 16.32
CA TYR A 408 3.96 27.79 15.45
C TYR A 408 4.13 29.31 15.47
N GLU A 409 4.60 29.92 16.55
CA GLU A 409 5.01 31.31 16.58
C GLU A 409 6.13 31.59 15.56
N GLY A 410 7.15 30.70 15.53
CA GLY A 410 8.22 30.76 14.55
C GLY A 410 7.70 30.55 13.12
N LYS A 411 6.88 29.51 12.89
CA LYS A 411 6.33 29.15 11.57
C LYS A 411 5.47 30.26 10.96
N TYR A 412 4.69 30.96 11.77
CA TYR A 412 3.78 32.03 11.30
C TYR A 412 4.32 33.44 11.54
N SER A 413 5.54 33.58 12.09
CA SER A 413 6.19 34.86 12.40
C SER A 413 5.30 35.74 13.26
N VAL A 414 4.70 35.19 14.30
CA VAL A 414 3.85 35.88 15.26
C VAL A 414 4.50 35.85 16.63
N SER A 415 4.26 36.89 17.42
CA SER A 415 4.76 37.02 18.77
C SER A 415 3.83 37.89 19.63
N GLY A 416 3.98 37.82 20.95
CA GLY A 416 3.22 38.63 21.87
C GLY A 416 2.66 37.82 23.04
N GLU A 417 1.76 38.44 23.79
CA GLU A 417 1.07 37.79 24.90
C GLU A 417 0.20 36.63 24.41
N ARG A 418 0.37 35.45 25.00
CA ARG A 418 -0.42 34.26 24.68
C ARG A 418 -1.73 34.27 25.45
N PRO A 419 -2.80 33.69 24.87
CA PRO A 419 -4.07 33.52 25.58
C PRO A 419 -3.94 32.44 26.68
N GLU A 420 -4.93 32.36 27.56
CA GLU A 420 -5.12 31.18 28.40
C GLU A 420 -5.36 29.96 27.50
N ASP A 421 -4.49 28.98 27.61
CA ASP A 421 -4.43 27.83 26.70
C ASP A 421 -4.68 26.49 27.41
N GLU A 422 -5.19 26.51 28.63
CA GLU A 422 -5.50 25.28 29.35
C GLU A 422 -6.48 24.40 28.58
N GLY A 423 -6.07 23.15 28.34
CA GLY A 423 -6.85 22.19 27.57
C GLY A 423 -6.86 22.41 26.05
N TRP A 424 -6.01 23.30 25.53
CA TRP A 424 -5.85 23.45 24.08
C TRP A 424 -5.04 22.30 23.48
N THR A 425 -5.43 21.89 22.29
CA THR A 425 -4.68 20.95 21.47
C THR A 425 -3.64 21.66 20.60
N GLY A 426 -2.69 20.90 20.07
CA GLY A 426 -1.72 21.44 19.12
C GLY A 426 -2.36 22.03 17.86
N ALA A 427 -3.49 21.49 17.43
CA ALA A 427 -4.24 22.01 16.28
C ALA A 427 -4.85 23.40 16.56
N GLU A 428 -5.34 23.64 17.75
CA GLU A 428 -5.92 24.92 18.14
C GLU A 428 -4.86 25.99 18.32
N ILE A 429 -3.70 25.66 18.89
CA ILE A 429 -2.54 26.55 18.95
C ILE A 429 -2.07 26.93 17.55
N LYS A 430 -1.91 25.94 16.66
CA LYS A 430 -1.59 26.17 15.25
C LYS A 430 -2.56 27.12 14.57
N GLU A 431 -3.87 26.88 14.76
CA GLU A 431 -4.92 27.67 14.16
C GLU A 431 -4.93 29.11 14.70
N CYS A 432 -4.70 29.30 15.99
CA CYS A 432 -4.56 30.62 16.62
C CYS A 432 -3.38 31.39 16.02
N CYS A 433 -2.20 30.81 15.94
CA CYS A 433 -1.02 31.43 15.34
C CYS A 433 -1.25 31.75 13.85
N ARG A 434 -1.89 30.85 13.11
CA ARG A 434 -2.23 31.06 11.70
C ARG A 434 -3.19 32.24 11.51
N LYS A 435 -4.22 32.35 12.35
CA LYS A 435 -5.17 33.49 12.33
C LYS A 435 -4.48 34.78 12.70
N ALA A 436 -3.65 34.76 13.74
CA ALA A 436 -2.88 35.92 14.17
C ALA A 436 -2.01 36.48 13.04
N GLY A 437 -1.22 35.63 12.38
CA GLY A 437 -0.38 36.03 11.24
C GLY A 437 -1.21 36.50 10.02
N ARG A 438 -2.24 35.74 9.64
CA ARG A 438 -3.07 36.07 8.45
C ARG A 438 -3.89 37.36 8.62
N LEU A 439 -4.44 37.57 9.81
CA LEU A 439 -5.31 38.72 10.10
C LEU A 439 -4.55 39.89 10.71
N ARG A 440 -3.25 39.73 10.97
CA ARG A 440 -2.39 40.69 11.68
C ARG A 440 -2.98 41.13 13.03
N LEU A 441 -3.45 40.14 13.79
CA LEU A 441 -4.03 40.34 15.12
C LEU A 441 -3.06 39.88 16.20
N PRO A 442 -3.07 40.49 17.40
CA PRO A 442 -2.43 39.91 18.58
C PRO A 442 -2.97 38.51 18.87
N LEU A 443 -2.14 37.61 19.43
CA LEU A 443 -2.51 36.21 19.75
C LEU A 443 -3.76 36.14 20.63
N VAL A 444 -3.85 36.97 21.68
CA VAL A 444 -5.03 37.06 22.58
C VAL A 444 -6.33 37.38 21.81
N ARG A 445 -6.24 38.22 20.77
CA ARG A 445 -7.41 38.55 19.93
C ARG A 445 -7.73 37.42 18.95
N ALA A 446 -6.72 36.80 18.37
CA ALA A 446 -6.90 35.65 17.47
C ALA A 446 -7.52 34.44 18.19
N ALA A 447 -7.22 34.26 19.46
CA ALA A 447 -7.76 33.22 20.33
C ALA A 447 -9.29 33.30 20.50
N GLN A 448 -9.89 34.49 20.39
CA GLN A 448 -11.35 34.67 20.48
C GLN A 448 -12.10 33.95 19.35
N TYR A 449 -11.42 33.61 18.27
CA TYR A 449 -11.96 32.86 17.14
C TYR A 449 -11.58 31.36 17.16
N THR A 450 -11.10 30.87 18.31
CA THR A 450 -10.73 29.46 18.51
C THR A 450 -11.52 28.90 19.68
N VAL A 451 -12.33 27.89 19.44
CA VAL A 451 -13.10 27.20 20.50
C VAL A 451 -12.39 25.90 20.84
N PRO A 452 -11.83 25.77 22.07
CA PRO A 452 -11.13 24.56 22.47
C PRO A 452 -12.02 23.34 22.51
N ILE A 453 -11.50 22.22 21.98
CA ILE A 453 -12.23 20.94 21.98
C ILE A 453 -12.45 20.42 23.39
N SER A 454 -11.57 20.79 24.34
CA SER A 454 -11.73 20.49 25.76
C SER A 454 -13.00 21.08 26.37
N LYS A 455 -13.54 22.17 25.78
CA LYS A 455 -14.83 22.77 26.19
C LYS A 455 -16.01 22.22 25.40
N SER A 456 -15.84 21.99 24.08
CA SER A 456 -16.92 21.55 23.21
C SER A 456 -17.21 20.04 23.29
N ALA A 457 -16.23 19.22 23.70
CA ALA A 457 -16.33 17.76 23.78
C ALA A 457 -15.78 17.20 25.12
N ALA A 458 -15.94 17.92 26.21
CA ALA A 458 -15.36 17.59 27.53
C ALA A 458 -15.72 16.18 28.01
N GLU A 459 -16.98 15.78 27.91
CA GLU A 459 -17.45 14.46 28.37
C GLU A 459 -16.88 13.33 27.50
N GLN A 460 -16.78 13.55 26.19
CA GLN A 460 -16.19 12.56 25.28
C GLN A 460 -14.71 12.35 25.58
N ILE A 461 -13.96 13.43 25.83
CA ILE A 461 -12.55 13.34 26.20
C ILE A 461 -12.39 12.64 27.55
N LYS A 462 -13.23 12.96 28.54
CA LYS A 462 -13.21 12.29 29.86
C LYS A 462 -13.47 10.78 29.71
N SER A 463 -14.50 10.42 28.99
CA SER A 463 -14.83 9.00 28.70
C SER A 463 -13.66 8.29 28.00
N LEU A 464 -13.04 8.93 27.00
CA LEU A 464 -11.92 8.37 26.27
C LEU A 464 -10.70 8.15 27.18
N ARG A 465 -10.38 9.11 28.06
CA ARG A 465 -9.32 9.00 29.07
C ARG A 465 -9.55 7.84 30.04
N GLN A 466 -10.78 7.71 30.56
CA GLN A 466 -11.16 6.59 31.44
C GLN A 466 -11.03 5.23 30.74
N GLN A 467 -11.44 5.14 29.47
CA GLN A 467 -11.31 3.92 28.67
C GLN A 467 -9.83 3.58 28.37
N ALA A 468 -8.98 4.56 28.19
CA ALA A 468 -7.56 4.40 27.86
C ALA A 468 -6.71 4.06 29.08
N SER A 469 -7.10 4.55 30.27
CA SER A 469 -6.32 4.41 31.52
C SER A 469 -6.06 2.94 31.87
N GLY A 470 -4.79 2.61 32.09
CA GLY A 470 -4.34 1.26 32.43
C GLY A 470 -4.28 0.29 31.25
N LYS A 471 -4.62 0.71 30.02
CA LYS A 471 -4.75 -0.19 28.86
C LYS A 471 -3.84 0.15 27.70
N PHE A 472 -3.45 1.42 27.54
CA PHE A 472 -2.65 1.88 26.41
C PHE A 472 -1.37 2.56 26.88
N ILE A 473 -0.41 2.66 25.97
CA ILE A 473 0.87 3.33 26.21
C ILE A 473 0.65 4.84 26.09
N SER A 474 1.23 5.62 27.01
CA SER A 474 1.18 7.07 26.89
C SER A 474 2.04 7.57 25.73
N ALA A 475 1.52 8.48 24.91
CA ALA A 475 2.28 9.11 23.84
C ALA A 475 3.31 10.14 24.35
N SER A 476 3.04 10.76 25.49
CA SER A 476 3.86 11.84 26.06
C SER A 476 4.91 11.33 27.07
N SER A 477 4.52 10.42 27.96
CA SER A 477 5.37 9.89 29.04
C SER A 477 5.63 8.39 28.89
N THR A 478 6.75 7.91 29.41
CA THR A 478 7.10 6.49 29.40
C THR A 478 6.11 5.65 30.20
N GLY A 479 5.67 4.51 29.62
CA GLY A 479 4.85 3.54 30.29
C GLY A 479 3.37 3.61 29.94
N VAL A 480 2.55 2.95 30.76
CA VAL A 480 1.11 2.84 30.55
C VAL A 480 0.42 4.14 30.94
N TYR A 481 -0.44 4.65 30.08
CA TYR A 481 -1.25 5.83 30.34
C TYR A 481 -2.15 5.63 31.57
N ARG A 482 -2.14 6.61 32.48
CA ARG A 482 -2.99 6.64 33.66
C ARG A 482 -3.72 7.98 33.72
N TYR A 483 -5.02 7.90 33.90
CA TYR A 483 -5.88 9.06 34.13
C TYR A 483 -6.29 9.10 35.58
N GLU A 484 -5.84 10.14 36.31
CA GLU A 484 -6.30 10.44 37.66
C GLU A 484 -7.37 11.53 37.56
N GLU A 485 -8.56 11.20 37.98
CA GLU A 485 -9.64 12.17 38.05
C GLU A 485 -9.32 13.15 39.20
N THR A 486 -8.95 14.37 38.85
CA THR A 486 -8.84 15.43 39.87
C THR A 486 -10.22 15.59 40.50
N ALA A 487 -10.35 15.15 41.74
CA ALA A 487 -11.57 15.34 42.52
C ALA A 487 -11.88 16.84 42.58
N THR A 488 -12.81 17.30 41.79
CA THR A 488 -13.42 18.61 41.98
C THR A 488 -14.01 18.60 43.40
N ALA A 489 -13.44 19.38 44.30
CA ALA A 489 -13.99 19.56 45.66
C ALA A 489 -15.49 19.85 45.51
N PRO A 490 -16.35 19.13 46.23
CA PRO A 490 -17.77 19.39 46.14
C PRO A 490 -18.01 20.83 46.56
N ALA A 491 -18.67 21.61 45.73
CA ALA A 491 -19.10 22.96 46.05
C ALA A 491 -19.86 22.88 47.38
N ALA A 492 -19.29 23.55 48.41
CA ALA A 492 -19.88 23.62 49.73
C ALA A 492 -21.28 24.24 49.61
N THR A 493 -22.27 23.42 49.65
CA THR A 493 -23.65 23.86 49.71
C THR A 493 -23.90 24.38 51.11
N THR A 494 -23.61 25.66 51.32
CA THR A 494 -24.04 26.37 52.53
C THR A 494 -25.57 26.44 52.52
N ARG A 495 -26.21 25.46 53.15
CA ARG A 495 -27.63 25.57 53.55
C ARG A 495 -27.75 26.67 54.61
N ARG A 496 -28.21 27.83 54.20
CA ARG A 496 -28.73 28.83 55.13
C ARG A 496 -30.01 28.28 55.73
N ILE A 497 -29.92 27.82 56.97
CA ILE A 497 -31.11 27.58 57.82
C ILE A 497 -31.66 28.96 58.17
N ARG A 498 -32.83 29.31 57.67
CA ARG A 498 -33.62 30.43 58.22
C ARG A 498 -34.22 29.96 59.54
N SER A 499 -33.79 30.56 60.63
CA SER A 499 -34.51 30.50 61.93
C SER A 499 -35.86 31.19 61.78
N VAL A 500 -36.93 30.45 62.02
CA VAL A 500 -38.26 31.00 62.22
C VAL A 500 -38.31 31.38 63.69
N GLU A 501 -38.34 32.68 63.98
CA GLU A 501 -38.73 33.18 65.30
C GLU A 501 -40.25 33.34 65.28
N ALA A 502 -40.81 32.94 66.45
CA ALA A 502 -42.25 32.91 66.76
C ALA A 502 -42.86 34.33 66.96
#